data_12513a47263dfa8d527e7318a773079c
#
_entry.id   12513a47263dfa8d527e7318a773079c
#
_cell.length_a   1.000
_cell.length_b   1.000
_cell.length_c   1.000
_cell.angle_alpha   90.00
_cell.angle_beta   90.00
_cell.angle_gamma   90.00
#
_symmetry.space_group_name_H-M   'P 1'
#
loop_
_entity.id
_entity.type
_entity.pdbx_description
1 polymer ?
#
loop_
_entity_poly.entity_id
_entity_poly.type
_entity_poly.pdbx_seq_one_letter_code
_entity_poly.pdbx_strand_id
1 'polypeptide(L)'
;MWKKRNFFIGILGVFMLAKGWAQSERFSVMTYNIRLDIASDGVNRWDNRKTPLLHQINTIHPDVLGVQEALPHQMTELHKGMPGYQKVGVGREENYTGEASGLFIKTSRFIIKDSGTFWLSRTPEKISRGWDAACNRVCSFVRLEDRRNGKQCWVFNTHWDHVGEQARTESLALILTQIAVRNPTNEPVILMGDFNTTPEHPRLKVLENDWVNTFAALNPGSTLGTFNGFHTDTPNNYIDYIWISRQAFTIHSSEIRTEKPNHQWLSDHYPVLSVVEIKP
;
A
#
# COMPACT_ATOMS: atom_id res chain seq x y z
N MET A 1 -6.91 79.77 -34.82
CA MET A 1 -5.83 78.90 -34.28
C MET A 1 -6.45 77.88 -33.29
N TRP A 2 -6.73 76.70 -33.72
CA TRP A 2 -7.32 75.67 -32.86
C TRP A 2 -6.21 74.69 -32.44
N LYS A 3 -5.93 74.54 -31.11
CA LYS A 3 -5.01 73.53 -30.52
C LYS A 3 -5.71 72.22 -30.39
N LYS A 4 -5.21 71.22 -31.12
CA LYS A 4 -5.60 69.81 -30.93
C LYS A 4 -5.00 69.30 -29.62
N ARG A 5 -5.85 68.78 -28.67
CA ARG A 5 -5.43 68.03 -27.46
C ARG A 5 -5.42 66.58 -27.81
N ASN A 6 -4.26 65.95 -27.80
CA ASN A 6 -4.11 64.51 -27.89
C ASN A 6 -4.45 63.88 -26.54
N PHE A 7 -5.46 63.03 -26.51
CA PHE A 7 -5.75 62.14 -25.37
C PHE A 7 -4.97 60.85 -25.55
N PHE A 8 -4.00 60.58 -24.66
CA PHE A 8 -3.38 59.27 -24.51
C PHE A 8 -4.26 58.42 -23.57
N ILE A 9 -4.88 57.35 -24.11
CA ILE A 9 -5.57 56.35 -23.31
C ILE A 9 -4.50 55.29 -22.96
N GLY A 10 -4.03 55.33 -21.72
CA GLY A 10 -3.19 54.28 -21.16
C GLY A 10 -4.04 53.03 -20.87
N ILE A 11 -3.80 51.97 -21.63
CA ILE A 11 -4.37 50.64 -21.33
C ILE A 11 -3.58 50.04 -20.17
N LEU A 12 -4.17 50.09 -18.97
CA LEU A 12 -3.64 49.37 -17.80
C LEU A 12 -3.97 47.87 -17.97
N GLY A 13 -3.00 47.08 -18.41
CA GLY A 13 -3.11 45.63 -18.48
C GLY A 13 -3.13 45.03 -17.05
N VAL A 14 -4.29 44.61 -16.60
CA VAL A 14 -4.43 43.86 -15.36
C VAL A 14 -3.92 42.44 -15.62
N PHE A 15 -2.68 42.18 -15.24
CA PHE A 15 -2.17 40.78 -15.12
C PHE A 15 -2.87 40.11 -13.93
N MET A 16 -3.95 39.38 -14.20
CA MET A 16 -4.48 38.39 -13.24
C MET A 16 -3.48 37.26 -13.14
N LEU A 17 -2.65 37.28 -12.09
CA LEU A 17 -1.94 36.13 -11.62
C LEU A 17 -2.98 35.10 -11.16
N ALA A 18 -3.30 34.14 -12.02
CA ALA A 18 -4.03 32.95 -11.62
C ALA A 18 -3.17 32.23 -10.54
N LYS A 19 -3.53 32.42 -9.27
CA LYS A 19 -3.06 31.54 -8.20
C LYS A 19 -3.59 30.14 -8.54
N GLY A 20 -2.82 29.37 -9.28
CA GLY A 20 -3.06 27.93 -9.43
C GLY A 20 -3.12 27.35 -8.02
N TRP A 21 -4.25 26.76 -7.67
CA TRP A 21 -4.38 26.01 -6.44
C TRP A 21 -3.36 24.87 -6.54
N ALA A 22 -2.28 24.96 -5.77
CA ALA A 22 -1.30 23.89 -5.70
C ALA A 22 -2.05 22.64 -5.24
N GLN A 23 -2.23 21.69 -6.14
CA GLN A 23 -2.82 20.39 -5.78
C GLN A 23 -1.93 19.76 -4.72
N SER A 24 -2.53 19.25 -3.65
CA SER A 24 -1.79 18.59 -2.56
C SER A 24 -0.86 17.52 -3.13
N GLU A 25 0.43 17.59 -2.78
CA GLU A 25 1.43 16.59 -3.14
C GLU A 25 1.28 15.31 -2.31
N ARG A 26 0.43 15.36 -1.27
CA ARG A 26 0.12 14.22 -0.39
C ARG A 26 -0.68 13.16 -1.14
N PHE A 27 -0.42 11.91 -0.81
CA PHE A 27 -1.20 10.77 -1.28
C PHE A 27 -1.37 9.73 -0.17
N SER A 28 -2.42 8.94 -0.30
CA SER A 28 -2.78 7.92 0.68
C SER A 28 -2.33 6.53 0.24
N VAL A 29 -1.77 5.78 1.20
CA VAL A 29 -1.32 4.40 1.04
C VAL A 29 -2.00 3.56 2.09
N MET A 30 -2.59 2.44 1.68
CA MET A 30 -3.30 1.52 2.57
C MET A 30 -2.80 0.10 2.35
N THR A 31 -2.51 -0.62 3.43
CA THR A 31 -2.30 -2.07 3.41
C THR A 31 -3.45 -2.76 4.11
N TYR A 32 -3.93 -3.87 3.53
CA TYR A 32 -5.09 -4.57 4.06
C TYR A 32 -5.04 -6.07 3.75
N ASN A 33 -4.73 -6.91 4.73
CA ASN A 33 -5.02 -8.33 4.61
C ASN A 33 -6.55 -8.49 4.64
N ILE A 34 -7.13 -8.90 3.50
CA ILE A 34 -8.58 -8.96 3.32
C ILE A 34 -9.18 -10.31 3.70
N ARG A 35 -8.37 -11.23 4.19
CA ARG A 35 -8.71 -12.63 4.47
C ARG A 35 -9.20 -13.36 3.21
N LEU A 36 -8.60 -14.50 2.92
CA LEU A 36 -9.02 -15.35 1.79
C LEU A 36 -10.47 -15.83 1.96
N ASP A 37 -11.08 -16.20 0.84
CA ASP A 37 -12.40 -16.83 0.86
C ASP A 37 -12.28 -18.30 1.23
N ILE A 38 -12.66 -18.63 2.47
CA ILE A 38 -12.64 -19.99 2.98
C ILE A 38 -13.94 -20.30 3.72
N ALA A 39 -14.51 -21.48 3.46
CA ALA A 39 -15.81 -21.89 3.99
C ALA A 39 -15.83 -22.02 5.53
N SER A 40 -14.68 -22.35 6.14
CA SER A 40 -14.55 -22.47 7.60
C SER A 40 -14.74 -21.16 8.37
N ASP A 41 -14.67 -20.00 7.71
CA ASP A 41 -14.91 -18.70 8.35
C ASP A 41 -16.41 -18.47 8.66
N GLY A 42 -17.31 -19.36 8.24
CA GLY A 42 -18.73 -19.37 8.60
C GLY A 42 -19.41 -18.02 8.29
N VAL A 43 -19.87 -17.31 9.33
CA VAL A 43 -20.53 -16.01 9.18
C VAL A 43 -19.59 -14.92 8.63
N ASN A 44 -18.28 -15.09 8.79
CA ASN A 44 -17.25 -14.19 8.30
C ASN A 44 -16.73 -14.55 6.91
N ARG A 45 -17.41 -15.41 6.14
CA ARG A 45 -17.05 -15.72 4.76
C ARG A 45 -17.01 -14.48 3.87
N TRP A 46 -16.20 -14.55 2.82
CA TRP A 46 -16.02 -13.47 1.86
C TRP A 46 -17.36 -12.91 1.32
N ASP A 47 -18.30 -13.75 0.95
CA ASP A 47 -19.59 -13.32 0.42
C ASP A 47 -20.37 -12.40 1.38
N ASN A 48 -20.19 -12.55 2.69
CA ASN A 48 -20.82 -11.70 3.69
C ASN A 48 -20.03 -10.40 3.91
N ARG A 49 -18.71 -10.41 3.69
CA ARG A 49 -17.80 -9.29 3.99
C ARG A 49 -17.51 -8.38 2.80
N LYS A 50 -17.55 -8.90 1.57
CA LYS A 50 -17.09 -8.18 0.37
C LYS A 50 -17.76 -6.84 0.14
N THR A 51 -19.07 -6.77 0.31
CA THR A 51 -19.83 -5.51 0.08
C THR A 51 -19.46 -4.42 1.09
N PRO A 52 -19.54 -4.65 2.42
CA PRO A 52 -19.12 -3.64 3.38
C PRO A 52 -17.61 -3.33 3.34
N LEU A 53 -16.75 -4.30 3.01
CA LEU A 53 -15.31 -4.07 2.81
C LEU A 53 -15.06 -3.15 1.59
N LEU A 54 -15.71 -3.42 0.47
CA LEU A 54 -15.64 -2.54 -0.70
C LEU A 54 -16.17 -1.14 -0.40
N HIS A 55 -17.24 -1.04 0.40
CA HIS A 55 -17.77 0.25 0.84
C HIS A 55 -16.74 1.03 1.67
N GLN A 56 -16.05 0.36 2.61
CA GLN A 56 -14.98 0.98 3.39
C GLN A 56 -13.85 1.48 2.49
N ILE A 57 -13.35 0.62 1.59
CA ILE A 57 -12.27 0.99 0.66
C ILE A 57 -12.68 2.18 -0.22
N ASN A 58 -13.90 2.16 -0.78
CA ASN A 58 -14.40 3.25 -1.63
C ASN A 58 -14.66 4.54 -0.85
N THR A 59 -14.98 4.48 0.43
CA THR A 59 -15.13 5.65 1.30
C THR A 59 -13.77 6.27 1.62
N ILE A 60 -12.77 5.46 1.95
CA ILE A 60 -11.39 5.90 2.18
C ILE A 60 -10.76 6.37 0.86
N HIS A 61 -11.01 5.64 -0.24
CA HIS A 61 -10.55 5.92 -1.59
C HIS A 61 -9.03 6.12 -1.68
N PRO A 62 -8.21 5.18 -1.17
CA PRO A 62 -6.77 5.32 -1.09
C PRO A 62 -6.15 5.47 -2.48
N ASP A 63 -5.06 6.24 -2.61
CA ASP A 63 -4.38 6.40 -3.90
C ASP A 63 -3.58 5.14 -4.28
N VAL A 64 -3.08 4.40 -3.27
CA VAL A 64 -2.42 3.10 -3.40
C VAL A 64 -3.00 2.15 -2.35
N LEU A 65 -3.49 1.00 -2.78
CA LEU A 65 -3.97 -0.07 -1.89
C LEU A 65 -3.18 -1.35 -2.16
N GLY A 66 -2.56 -1.90 -1.12
CA GLY A 66 -2.01 -3.26 -1.11
C GLY A 66 -2.95 -4.20 -0.37
N VAL A 67 -3.27 -5.33 -0.98
CA VAL A 67 -4.08 -6.38 -0.34
C VAL A 67 -3.29 -7.66 -0.22
N GLN A 68 -3.57 -8.45 0.83
CA GLN A 68 -2.98 -9.77 1.05
C GLN A 68 -4.11 -10.80 1.17
N GLU A 69 -3.78 -12.08 1.00
CA GLU A 69 -4.69 -13.23 0.96
C GLU A 69 -5.74 -13.22 -0.16
N ALA A 70 -5.63 -12.31 -1.10
CA ALA A 70 -6.63 -12.16 -2.14
C ALA A 70 -6.58 -13.29 -3.17
N LEU A 71 -7.57 -14.15 -3.19
CA LEU A 71 -7.75 -15.16 -4.25
C LEU A 71 -8.10 -14.50 -5.60
N PRO A 72 -7.88 -15.17 -6.75
CA PRO A 72 -8.13 -14.59 -8.07
C PRO A 72 -9.52 -14.00 -8.27
N HIS A 73 -10.57 -14.63 -7.71
CA HIS A 73 -11.92 -14.10 -7.77
C HIS A 73 -12.08 -12.86 -6.88
N GLN A 74 -11.49 -12.86 -5.65
CA GLN A 74 -11.49 -11.69 -4.78
C GLN A 74 -10.77 -10.49 -5.43
N MET A 75 -9.60 -10.71 -6.07
CA MET A 75 -8.90 -9.68 -6.85
C MET A 75 -9.77 -9.13 -7.99
N THR A 76 -10.57 -9.99 -8.62
CA THR A 76 -11.47 -9.60 -9.71
C THR A 76 -12.67 -8.82 -9.19
N GLU A 77 -13.29 -9.26 -8.10
CA GLU A 77 -14.44 -8.59 -7.48
C GLU A 77 -14.05 -7.22 -6.91
N LEU A 78 -12.89 -7.12 -6.23
CA LEU A 78 -12.34 -5.84 -5.79
C LEU A 78 -12.12 -4.88 -6.97
N HIS A 79 -11.49 -5.36 -8.05
CA HIS A 79 -11.24 -4.51 -9.23
C HIS A 79 -12.53 -4.02 -9.88
N LYS A 80 -13.55 -4.88 -9.98
CA LYS A 80 -14.87 -4.48 -10.48
C LYS A 80 -15.57 -3.46 -9.56
N GLY A 81 -15.38 -3.60 -8.24
CA GLY A 81 -15.97 -2.71 -7.25
C GLY A 81 -15.23 -1.39 -7.05
N MET A 82 -14.04 -1.21 -7.66
CA MET A 82 -13.20 -0.01 -7.56
C MET A 82 -12.91 0.57 -8.94
N PRO A 83 -13.90 1.22 -9.60
CA PRO A 83 -13.66 1.86 -10.89
C PRO A 83 -12.59 2.95 -10.76
N GLY A 84 -11.70 3.04 -11.76
CA GLY A 84 -10.59 3.99 -11.77
C GLY A 84 -9.31 3.48 -11.11
N TYR A 85 -9.26 2.21 -10.69
CA TYR A 85 -8.03 1.57 -10.24
C TYR A 85 -7.50 0.57 -11.27
N GLN A 86 -6.18 0.53 -11.41
CA GLN A 86 -5.47 -0.54 -12.11
C GLN A 86 -4.95 -1.55 -11.09
N LYS A 87 -5.18 -2.84 -11.35
CA LYS A 87 -4.69 -3.90 -10.47
C LYS A 87 -3.37 -4.47 -10.98
N VAL A 88 -2.47 -4.84 -10.05
CA VAL A 88 -1.20 -5.53 -10.28
C VAL A 88 -1.06 -6.66 -9.27
N GLY A 89 -0.32 -7.69 -9.63
CA GLY A 89 -0.10 -8.88 -8.80
C GLY A 89 -0.84 -10.10 -9.32
N VAL A 90 -0.26 -11.25 -9.08
CA VAL A 90 -0.75 -12.57 -9.50
C VAL A 90 -0.80 -13.51 -8.30
N GLY A 91 -1.60 -14.56 -8.40
CA GLY A 91 -1.65 -15.63 -7.41
C GLY A 91 -0.32 -16.39 -7.32
N ARG A 92 -0.01 -16.85 -6.13
CA ARG A 92 1.30 -17.43 -5.76
C ARG A 92 1.52 -18.86 -6.26
N GLU A 93 0.47 -19.55 -6.74
CA GLU A 93 0.53 -20.95 -7.14
C GLU A 93 0.54 -21.11 -8.67
N GLU A 94 0.66 -22.37 -9.13
CA GLU A 94 0.63 -22.71 -10.56
C GLU A 94 -0.58 -22.06 -11.28
N ASN A 95 -0.37 -21.67 -12.52
CA ASN A 95 -1.35 -20.93 -13.32
C ASN A 95 -1.83 -19.63 -12.65
N TYR A 96 -1.01 -19.05 -11.76
CA TYR A 96 -1.32 -17.85 -11.00
C TYR A 96 -2.58 -17.96 -10.13
N THR A 97 -2.88 -19.17 -9.69
CA THR A 97 -3.91 -19.45 -8.68
C THR A 97 -3.40 -19.17 -7.27
N GLY A 98 -4.21 -19.46 -6.24
CA GLY A 98 -3.86 -19.17 -4.85
C GLY A 98 -3.91 -17.68 -4.53
N GLU A 99 -3.40 -17.33 -3.35
CA GLU A 99 -3.46 -15.98 -2.81
C GLU A 99 -2.46 -15.05 -3.52
N ALA A 100 -2.90 -13.82 -3.79
CA ALA A 100 -2.06 -12.74 -4.28
C ALA A 100 -1.72 -11.76 -3.14
N SER A 101 -0.53 -11.16 -3.23
CA SER A 101 -0.21 -9.89 -2.57
C SER A 101 -0.42 -8.79 -3.60
N GLY A 102 -1.69 -8.38 -3.80
CA GLY A 102 -2.11 -7.53 -4.90
C GLY A 102 -1.95 -6.04 -4.61
N LEU A 103 -1.84 -5.25 -5.67
CA LEU A 103 -1.81 -3.79 -5.63
C LEU A 103 -2.94 -3.22 -6.49
N PHE A 104 -3.59 -2.18 -5.99
CA PHE A 104 -4.57 -1.37 -6.71
C PHE A 104 -4.12 0.08 -6.72
N ILE A 105 -3.94 0.63 -7.91
CA ILE A 105 -3.35 1.95 -8.13
C ILE A 105 -4.39 2.86 -8.79
N LYS A 106 -4.67 3.99 -8.16
CA LYS A 106 -5.62 4.99 -8.65
C LYS A 106 -5.09 5.67 -9.90
N THR A 107 -5.72 5.42 -11.05
CA THR A 107 -5.22 5.85 -12.36
C THR A 107 -5.32 7.37 -12.58
N SER A 108 -6.23 8.05 -11.88
CA SER A 108 -6.31 9.51 -11.90
C SER A 108 -5.15 10.18 -11.16
N ARG A 109 -4.46 9.44 -10.26
CA ARG A 109 -3.33 9.96 -9.49
C ARG A 109 -1.99 9.53 -10.08
N PHE A 110 -1.84 8.26 -10.44
CA PHE A 110 -0.56 7.68 -10.82
C PHE A 110 -0.53 7.07 -12.22
N ILE A 111 0.65 7.06 -12.81
CA ILE A 111 1.01 6.27 -13.98
C ILE A 111 1.90 5.13 -13.49
N ILE A 112 1.57 3.89 -13.84
CA ILE A 112 2.44 2.74 -13.60
C ILE A 112 3.52 2.71 -14.68
N LYS A 113 4.78 2.83 -14.29
CA LYS A 113 5.97 2.82 -15.19
C LYS A 113 6.58 1.44 -15.29
N ASP A 114 6.50 0.65 -14.22
CA ASP A 114 6.98 -0.73 -14.13
C ASP A 114 6.14 -1.48 -13.11
N SER A 115 5.99 -2.80 -13.28
CA SER A 115 5.26 -3.64 -12.34
C SER A 115 5.58 -5.10 -12.51
N GLY A 116 5.41 -5.88 -11.44
CA GLY A 116 5.61 -7.32 -11.49
C GLY A 116 5.33 -7.99 -10.16
N THR A 117 5.60 -9.29 -10.14
CA THR A 117 5.53 -10.15 -8.96
C THR A 117 6.72 -11.09 -8.97
N PHE A 118 7.35 -11.30 -7.82
CA PHE A 118 8.40 -12.28 -7.64
C PHE A 118 8.10 -13.16 -6.42
N TRP A 119 8.62 -14.39 -6.43
CA TRP A 119 8.43 -15.36 -5.36
C TRP A 119 9.48 -15.17 -4.27
N LEU A 120 9.05 -15.28 -3.02
CA LEU A 120 9.92 -15.21 -1.85
C LEU A 120 10.62 -16.56 -1.64
N SER A 121 11.60 -16.83 -2.49
CA SER A 121 12.37 -18.04 -2.53
C SER A 121 13.78 -17.80 -3.11
N ARG A 122 14.60 -18.86 -3.17
CA ARG A 122 15.93 -18.80 -3.82
C ARG A 122 15.87 -18.63 -5.34
N THR A 123 14.68 -18.79 -5.93
CA THR A 123 14.42 -18.62 -7.37
C THR A 123 13.24 -17.66 -7.56
N PRO A 124 13.44 -16.35 -7.30
CA PRO A 124 12.34 -15.37 -7.25
C PRO A 124 11.62 -15.18 -8.58
N GLU A 125 12.22 -15.55 -9.70
CA GLU A 125 11.64 -15.50 -11.03
C GLU A 125 10.72 -16.68 -11.37
N LYS A 126 10.61 -17.68 -10.49
CA LYS A 126 9.84 -18.91 -10.69
C LYS A 126 8.89 -19.16 -9.54
N ILE A 127 7.74 -19.80 -9.85
CA ILE A 127 6.83 -20.31 -8.84
C ILE A 127 7.58 -21.32 -7.98
N SER A 128 7.83 -20.95 -6.74
CA SER A 128 8.65 -21.75 -5.84
C SER A 128 8.41 -21.38 -4.37
N ARG A 129 8.60 -22.37 -3.50
CA ARG A 129 8.52 -22.20 -2.06
C ARG A 129 9.91 -21.90 -1.48
N GLY A 130 9.98 -20.89 -0.62
CA GLY A 130 11.22 -20.46 0.00
C GLY A 130 11.50 -21.13 1.34
N TRP A 131 12.73 -21.56 1.55
CA TRP A 131 13.31 -22.03 2.82
C TRP A 131 12.38 -23.00 3.58
N ASP A 132 11.99 -22.65 4.81
CA ASP A 132 11.08 -23.41 5.68
C ASP A 132 9.62 -22.92 5.61
N ALA A 133 9.25 -22.17 4.56
CA ALA A 133 7.89 -21.65 4.40
C ALA A 133 6.85 -22.79 4.31
N ALA A 134 5.68 -22.57 4.91
CA ALA A 134 4.56 -23.50 4.83
C ALA A 134 3.91 -23.52 3.42
N CYS A 135 4.00 -22.41 2.69
CA CYS A 135 3.44 -22.24 1.35
C CYS A 135 4.28 -21.28 0.50
N ASN A 136 3.98 -21.20 -0.79
CA ASN A 136 4.58 -20.18 -1.64
C ASN A 136 4.18 -18.78 -1.14
N ARG A 137 5.12 -17.82 -1.22
CA ARG A 137 4.89 -16.42 -0.87
C ARG A 137 5.42 -15.53 -1.98
N VAL A 138 4.76 -14.40 -2.18
CA VAL A 138 5.10 -13.46 -3.25
C VAL A 138 5.20 -12.03 -2.73
N CYS A 139 5.94 -11.23 -3.48
CA CYS A 139 5.95 -9.78 -3.36
C CYS A 139 5.60 -9.19 -4.72
N SER A 140 4.54 -8.39 -4.79
CA SER A 140 4.22 -7.60 -5.98
C SER A 140 4.75 -6.19 -5.84
N PHE A 141 5.15 -5.59 -6.96
CA PHE A 141 5.72 -4.25 -6.98
C PHE A 141 5.19 -3.40 -8.12
N VAL A 142 5.24 -2.09 -7.93
CA VAL A 142 5.00 -1.09 -8.97
C VAL A 142 6.00 0.05 -8.84
N ARG A 143 6.42 0.63 -9.97
CA ARG A 143 7.04 1.95 -10.06
C ARG A 143 6.00 2.95 -10.52
N LEU A 144 5.75 3.97 -9.73
CA LEU A 144 4.71 4.96 -9.94
C LEU A 144 5.32 6.31 -10.31
N GLU A 145 4.62 7.03 -11.19
CA GLU A 145 4.85 8.45 -11.46
C GLU A 145 3.59 9.23 -11.09
N ASP A 146 3.72 10.20 -10.17
CA ASP A 146 2.61 11.06 -9.78
C ASP A 146 2.27 12.05 -10.88
N ARG A 147 1.04 12.00 -11.39
CA ARG A 147 0.54 12.89 -12.47
C ARG A 147 0.54 14.37 -12.09
N ARG A 148 0.59 14.72 -10.80
CA ARG A 148 0.49 16.08 -10.32
C ARG A 148 1.83 16.82 -10.35
N ASN A 149 2.94 16.09 -10.11
CA ASN A 149 4.26 16.69 -9.95
C ASN A 149 5.40 15.93 -10.65
N GLY A 150 5.11 14.79 -11.28
CA GLY A 150 6.09 13.96 -11.97
C GLY A 150 7.06 13.20 -11.05
N LYS A 151 6.92 13.32 -9.71
CA LYS A 151 7.77 12.57 -8.77
C LYS A 151 7.48 11.07 -8.89
N GLN A 152 8.50 10.27 -8.69
CA GLN A 152 8.42 8.81 -8.83
C GLN A 152 8.69 8.12 -7.50
N CYS A 153 8.08 6.95 -7.31
CA CYS A 153 8.34 6.08 -6.18
C CYS A 153 8.06 4.62 -6.51
N TRP A 154 8.67 3.73 -5.76
CA TRP A 154 8.40 2.30 -5.80
C TRP A 154 7.48 1.90 -4.65
N VAL A 155 6.58 0.95 -4.91
CA VAL A 155 5.74 0.34 -3.90
C VAL A 155 5.86 -1.16 -4.01
N PHE A 156 6.17 -1.82 -2.88
CA PHE A 156 6.26 -3.26 -2.74
C PHE A 156 5.20 -3.71 -1.74
N ASN A 157 4.42 -4.74 -2.09
CA ASN A 157 3.38 -5.33 -1.25
C ASN A 157 3.62 -6.83 -1.11
N THR A 158 3.61 -7.34 0.12
CA THR A 158 3.99 -8.71 0.43
C THR A 158 3.12 -9.31 1.54
N HIS A 159 3.11 -10.65 1.62
CA HIS A 159 2.60 -11.40 2.75
C HIS A 159 3.61 -12.50 3.10
N TRP A 160 4.29 -12.35 4.24
CA TRP A 160 5.33 -13.29 4.66
C TRP A 160 4.73 -14.57 5.23
N ASP A 161 5.55 -15.60 5.33
CA ASP A 161 5.09 -16.90 5.81
C ASP A 161 4.72 -16.87 7.31
N HIS A 162 3.60 -17.50 7.65
CA HIS A 162 3.06 -17.51 9.01
C HIS A 162 3.71 -18.55 9.92
N VAL A 163 4.48 -19.51 9.37
CA VAL A 163 5.16 -20.58 10.12
C VAL A 163 6.67 -20.41 10.07
N GLY A 164 7.25 -20.30 8.86
CA GLY A 164 8.68 -20.38 8.62
C GLY A 164 9.47 -19.19 9.16
N GLU A 165 10.25 -19.37 10.22
CA GLU A 165 11.08 -18.32 10.80
C GLU A 165 12.23 -17.90 9.88
N GLN A 166 12.89 -18.90 9.23
CA GLN A 166 13.91 -18.63 8.24
C GLN A 166 13.30 -17.95 7.02
N ALA A 167 12.14 -18.43 6.54
CA ALA A 167 11.46 -17.86 5.40
C ALA A 167 11.15 -16.38 5.59
N ARG A 168 10.67 -15.94 6.77
CA ARG A 168 10.44 -14.53 7.04
C ARG A 168 11.72 -13.69 7.03
N THR A 169 12.79 -14.20 7.61
CA THR A 169 14.10 -13.49 7.65
C THR A 169 14.68 -13.34 6.25
N GLU A 170 14.71 -14.41 5.49
CA GLU A 170 15.26 -14.45 4.15
C GLU A 170 14.38 -13.69 3.14
N SER A 171 13.04 -13.68 3.37
CA SER A 171 12.11 -12.88 2.57
C SER A 171 12.43 -11.39 2.66
N LEU A 172 12.72 -10.87 3.85
CA LEU A 172 13.13 -9.47 4.00
C LEU A 172 14.43 -9.20 3.26
N ALA A 173 15.46 -10.04 3.45
CA ALA A 173 16.75 -9.88 2.77
C ALA A 173 16.59 -9.91 1.24
N LEU A 174 15.78 -10.83 0.71
CA LEU A 174 15.48 -10.93 -0.72
C LEU A 174 14.74 -9.67 -1.21
N ILE A 175 13.70 -9.21 -0.50
CA ILE A 175 12.95 -8.01 -0.89
C ILE A 175 13.89 -6.79 -0.96
N LEU A 176 14.75 -6.59 0.04
CA LEU A 176 15.72 -5.48 0.03
C LEU A 176 16.70 -5.60 -1.15
N THR A 177 17.14 -6.82 -1.48
CA THR A 177 17.96 -7.07 -2.68
C THR A 177 17.22 -6.74 -3.96
N GLN A 178 15.95 -7.15 -4.09
CA GLN A 178 15.11 -6.87 -5.26
C GLN A 178 14.81 -5.37 -5.40
N ILE A 179 14.65 -4.65 -4.28
CA ILE A 179 14.55 -3.18 -4.27
C ILE A 179 15.84 -2.57 -4.83
N ALA A 180 17.00 -2.95 -4.32
CA ALA A 180 18.29 -2.41 -4.77
C ALA A 180 18.55 -2.66 -6.26
N VAL A 181 18.23 -3.85 -6.76
CA VAL A 181 18.39 -4.20 -8.18
C VAL A 181 17.48 -3.39 -9.10
N ARG A 182 16.21 -3.19 -8.70
CA ARG A 182 15.20 -2.48 -9.51
C ARG A 182 15.31 -0.98 -9.41
N ASN A 183 15.83 -0.48 -8.31
CA ASN A 183 15.91 0.94 -7.97
C ASN A 183 17.36 1.44 -7.85
N PRO A 184 18.16 1.35 -8.92
CA PRO A 184 19.56 1.80 -8.89
C PRO A 184 19.73 3.31 -8.71
N THR A 185 18.66 4.08 -8.90
CA THR A 185 18.62 5.55 -8.77
C THR A 185 18.19 6.01 -7.38
N ASN A 186 17.93 5.08 -6.44
CA ASN A 186 17.49 5.37 -5.07
C ASN A 186 16.23 6.26 -5.00
N GLU A 187 15.27 6.02 -5.90
CA GLU A 187 13.96 6.64 -5.81
C GLU A 187 13.27 6.28 -4.47
N PRO A 188 12.34 7.11 -3.98
CA PRO A 188 11.53 6.82 -2.81
C PRO A 188 10.87 5.44 -2.86
N VAL A 189 10.89 4.68 -1.75
CA VAL A 189 10.31 3.33 -1.68
C VAL A 189 9.33 3.21 -0.53
N ILE A 190 8.21 2.55 -0.80
CA ILE A 190 7.22 2.10 0.19
C ILE A 190 7.24 0.57 0.18
N LEU A 191 7.45 -0.04 1.33
CA LEU A 191 7.34 -1.48 1.55
C LEU A 191 6.19 -1.72 2.53
N MET A 192 5.16 -2.44 2.09
CA MET A 192 3.98 -2.68 2.90
C MET A 192 3.48 -4.12 2.83
N GLY A 193 2.61 -4.48 3.75
CA GLY A 193 1.95 -5.79 3.77
C GLY A 193 1.82 -6.40 5.15
N ASP A 194 1.40 -7.65 5.17
CA ASP A 194 1.38 -8.52 6.34
C ASP A 194 2.73 -9.24 6.47
N PHE A 195 3.48 -8.88 7.50
CA PHE A 195 4.82 -9.44 7.72
C PHE A 195 4.82 -10.66 8.66
N ASN A 196 3.65 -11.04 9.19
CA ASN A 196 3.53 -12.14 10.17
C ASN A 196 4.61 -12.10 11.28
N THR A 197 4.97 -10.89 11.69
CA THR A 197 6.08 -10.61 12.63
C THR A 197 5.74 -9.38 13.44
N THR A 198 5.85 -9.44 14.76
CA THR A 198 5.64 -8.29 15.65
C THR A 198 6.83 -7.33 15.67
N PRO A 199 6.66 -6.05 16.04
CA PRO A 199 7.71 -5.03 15.96
C PRO A 199 8.97 -5.35 16.75
N GLU A 200 8.84 -6.11 17.85
CA GLU A 200 9.94 -6.45 18.76
C GLU A 200 10.94 -7.44 18.14
N HIS A 201 10.51 -8.12 17.06
CA HIS A 201 11.34 -9.16 16.48
C HIS A 201 12.61 -8.59 15.83
N PRO A 202 13.82 -9.13 16.14
CA PRO A 202 15.10 -8.59 15.67
C PRO A 202 15.20 -8.40 14.15
N ARG A 203 14.48 -9.20 13.34
CA ARG A 203 14.51 -9.06 11.87
C ARG A 203 14.01 -7.70 11.38
N LEU A 204 13.03 -7.09 12.06
CA LEU A 204 12.51 -5.78 11.67
C LEU A 204 13.45 -4.63 12.05
N LYS A 205 14.35 -4.83 13.02
CA LYS A 205 15.36 -3.83 13.36
C LYS A 205 16.30 -3.50 12.20
N VAL A 206 16.47 -4.42 11.26
CA VAL A 206 17.26 -4.15 10.04
C VAL A 206 16.67 -3.00 9.23
N LEU A 207 15.34 -2.82 9.27
CA LEU A 207 14.68 -1.71 8.57
C LEU A 207 14.89 -0.36 9.28
N GLU A 208 15.07 -0.33 10.60
CA GLU A 208 15.07 0.91 11.39
C GLU A 208 16.18 1.91 11.01
N ASN A 209 17.25 1.48 10.35
CA ASN A 209 18.33 2.38 9.91
C ASN A 209 17.87 3.28 8.75
N ASP A 210 17.31 2.68 7.70
CA ASP A 210 17.01 3.36 6.43
C ASP A 210 15.51 3.58 6.19
N TRP A 211 14.66 2.99 7.03
CA TRP A 211 13.22 3.00 6.89
C TRP A 211 12.51 3.54 8.13
N VAL A 212 11.27 3.96 7.94
CA VAL A 212 10.37 4.42 9.02
C VAL A 212 9.06 3.66 8.91
N ASN A 213 8.64 3.00 10.01
CA ASN A 213 7.29 2.50 10.15
C ASN A 213 6.36 3.69 10.38
N THR A 214 5.44 3.93 9.45
CA THR A 214 4.59 5.14 9.47
C THR A 214 3.70 5.21 10.69
N PHE A 215 3.11 4.06 11.11
CA PHE A 215 2.22 4.04 12.27
C PHE A 215 2.99 4.25 13.58
N ALA A 216 4.08 3.52 13.79
CA ALA A 216 4.88 3.66 15.01
C ALA A 216 5.49 5.06 15.17
N ALA A 217 5.85 5.72 14.07
CA ALA A 217 6.42 7.07 14.07
C ALA A 217 5.44 8.14 14.59
N LEU A 218 4.16 7.98 14.32
CA LEU A 218 3.12 8.95 14.73
C LEU A 218 2.33 8.52 15.97
N ASN A 219 2.42 7.25 16.35
CA ASN A 219 1.68 6.68 17.49
C ASN A 219 2.64 5.98 18.48
N PRO A 220 3.65 6.68 19.02
CA PRO A 220 4.62 6.07 19.91
C PRO A 220 3.92 5.52 21.16
N GLY A 221 4.25 4.27 21.52
CA GLY A 221 3.66 3.60 22.67
C GLY A 221 2.25 3.03 22.45
N SER A 222 1.70 3.09 21.22
CA SER A 222 0.46 2.40 20.91
C SER A 222 0.63 0.88 21.04
N THR A 223 -0.32 0.24 21.71
CA THR A 223 -0.41 -1.23 21.84
C THR A 223 -1.44 -1.84 20.93
N LEU A 224 -2.08 -1.02 20.06
CA LEU A 224 -3.09 -1.51 19.14
C LEU A 224 -2.43 -2.32 18.02
N GLY A 225 -2.86 -3.57 17.89
CA GLY A 225 -2.47 -4.47 16.82
C GLY A 225 -3.38 -4.38 15.60
N THR A 226 -2.99 -5.12 14.55
CA THR A 226 -3.76 -5.19 13.31
C THR A 226 -4.52 -6.50 13.15
N PHE A 227 -4.04 -7.61 13.73
CA PHE A 227 -4.69 -8.93 13.64
C PHE A 227 -5.74 -9.10 14.75
N ASN A 228 -7.03 -9.05 14.38
CA ASN A 228 -8.18 -9.20 15.28
C ASN A 228 -8.73 -10.62 15.36
N GLY A 229 -8.44 -11.48 14.35
CA GLY A 229 -8.82 -12.90 14.30
C GLY A 229 -10.34 -13.13 14.30
N PHE A 230 -11.16 -12.15 13.94
CA PHE A 230 -12.63 -12.17 14.07
C PHE A 230 -13.15 -12.33 15.50
N HIS A 231 -12.37 -12.02 16.54
CA HIS A 231 -12.78 -12.25 17.92
C HIS A 231 -12.42 -11.13 18.91
N THR A 232 -11.59 -10.15 18.56
CA THR A 232 -11.23 -9.06 19.46
C THR A 232 -11.25 -7.69 18.78
N ASP A 233 -11.82 -6.69 19.45
CA ASP A 233 -11.82 -5.29 18.99
C ASP A 233 -10.53 -4.55 19.37
N THR A 234 -9.74 -5.10 20.30
CA THR A 234 -8.50 -4.53 20.80
C THR A 234 -7.34 -5.52 20.65
N PRO A 235 -6.99 -5.89 19.39
CA PRO A 235 -5.86 -6.78 19.17
C PRO A 235 -4.55 -6.13 19.62
N ASN A 236 -3.60 -6.95 20.03
CA ASN A 236 -2.24 -6.51 20.37
C ASN A 236 -1.16 -7.04 19.39
N ASN A 237 -1.53 -7.87 18.44
CA ASN A 237 -0.64 -8.34 17.39
C ASN A 237 -0.60 -7.34 16.25
N TYR A 238 0.43 -6.50 16.22
CA TYR A 238 0.71 -5.56 15.13
C TYR A 238 1.64 -6.24 14.14
N ILE A 239 1.12 -6.67 12.99
CA ILE A 239 1.83 -7.46 11.98
C ILE A 239 1.68 -6.93 10.54
N ASP A 240 0.82 -5.94 10.33
CA ASP A 240 0.62 -5.27 9.05
C ASP A 240 1.31 -3.90 9.07
N TYR A 241 2.14 -3.62 8.08
CA TYR A 241 3.04 -2.48 8.09
C TYR A 241 2.98 -1.65 6.81
N ILE A 242 3.28 -0.35 6.98
CA ILE A 242 3.73 0.54 5.91
C ILE A 242 5.07 1.12 6.35
N TRP A 243 6.14 0.64 5.72
CA TRP A 243 7.49 1.16 5.87
C TRP A 243 7.82 2.05 4.68
N ILE A 244 8.43 3.19 4.93
CA ILE A 244 8.87 4.14 3.90
C ILE A 244 10.36 4.44 4.05
N SER A 245 11.05 4.68 2.95
CA SER A 245 12.46 5.12 3.00
C SER A 245 12.57 6.44 3.76
N ARG A 246 13.40 6.45 4.82
CA ARG A 246 13.47 7.47 5.88
C ARG A 246 13.66 8.89 5.36
N GLN A 247 14.53 9.08 4.40
CA GLN A 247 14.90 10.40 3.91
C GLN A 247 13.96 10.94 2.82
N ALA A 248 13.13 10.07 2.24
CA ALA A 248 12.40 10.36 1.00
C ALA A 248 10.96 10.85 1.22
N PHE A 249 10.38 10.65 2.41
CA PHE A 249 8.99 11.00 2.67
C PHE A 249 8.79 11.85 3.91
N THR A 250 7.70 12.64 3.88
CA THR A 250 7.06 13.21 5.05
C THR A 250 5.80 12.40 5.36
N ILE A 251 5.58 12.04 6.63
CA ILE A 251 4.36 11.36 7.10
C ILE A 251 3.42 12.42 7.65
N HIS A 252 2.20 12.51 7.11
CA HIS A 252 1.18 13.45 7.55
C HIS A 252 0.17 12.83 8.51
N SER A 253 -0.21 11.57 8.27
CA SER A 253 -1.04 10.78 9.18
C SER A 253 -0.74 9.29 9.00
N SER A 254 -0.98 8.51 10.04
CA SER A 254 -0.98 7.04 9.97
C SER A 254 -1.89 6.50 11.07
N GLU A 255 -2.79 5.62 10.70
CA GLU A 255 -3.81 5.06 11.59
C GLU A 255 -4.16 3.62 11.24
N ILE A 256 -4.59 2.85 12.24
CA ILE A 256 -5.23 1.55 12.08
C ILE A 256 -6.73 1.79 12.06
N ARG A 257 -7.42 1.34 11.03
CA ARG A 257 -8.87 1.54 10.82
C ARG A 257 -9.65 0.39 11.44
N THR A 258 -10.25 0.63 12.60
CA THR A 258 -10.92 -0.39 13.42
C THR A 258 -12.44 -0.43 13.25
N GLU A 259 -13.00 0.27 12.28
CA GLU A 259 -14.43 0.36 12.07
C GLU A 259 -15.04 -0.99 11.71
N LYS A 260 -16.15 -1.31 12.36
CA LYS A 260 -16.99 -2.47 12.11
C LYS A 260 -18.42 -2.01 11.77
N PRO A 261 -18.73 -1.73 10.50
CA PRO A 261 -20.08 -1.37 10.09
C PRO A 261 -21.08 -2.44 10.52
N ASN A 262 -22.17 -2.04 11.19
CA ASN A 262 -23.19 -2.95 11.73
C ASN A 262 -22.62 -4.07 12.63
N HIS A 263 -21.55 -3.77 13.37
CA HIS A 263 -20.80 -4.72 14.21
C HIS A 263 -20.22 -5.92 13.44
N GLN A 264 -20.10 -5.82 12.12
CA GLN A 264 -19.55 -6.86 11.27
C GLN A 264 -18.04 -6.67 11.07
N TRP A 265 -17.30 -7.75 11.21
CA TRP A 265 -15.90 -7.82 10.81
C TRP A 265 -15.77 -7.75 9.28
N LEU A 266 -14.89 -6.89 8.78
CA LEU A 266 -14.61 -6.79 7.35
C LEU A 266 -13.47 -7.73 6.93
N SER A 267 -12.54 -7.99 7.84
CA SER A 267 -11.46 -8.96 7.76
C SER A 267 -11.04 -9.36 9.17
N ASP A 268 -10.29 -10.44 9.32
CA ASP A 268 -9.58 -10.78 10.56
C ASP A 268 -8.35 -9.89 10.83
N HIS A 269 -8.08 -8.96 9.91
CA HIS A 269 -7.13 -7.86 10.09
C HIS A 269 -7.83 -6.51 10.00
N TYR A 270 -7.23 -5.50 10.64
CA TYR A 270 -7.53 -4.09 10.45
C TYR A 270 -6.54 -3.49 9.45
N PRO A 271 -6.98 -2.67 8.48
CA PRO A 271 -6.07 -2.02 7.57
C PRO A 271 -5.28 -0.91 8.26
N VAL A 272 -4.04 -0.71 7.78
CA VAL A 272 -3.22 0.47 8.10
C VAL A 272 -3.33 1.46 6.95
N LEU A 273 -3.68 2.70 7.26
CA LEU A 273 -3.79 3.81 6.32
C LEU A 273 -2.79 4.89 6.68
N SER A 274 -1.99 5.32 5.71
CA SER A 274 -1.04 6.43 5.89
C SER A 274 -1.22 7.47 4.80
N VAL A 275 -1.04 8.74 5.14
CA VAL A 275 -0.92 9.84 4.19
C VAL A 275 0.52 10.33 4.20
N VAL A 276 1.15 10.25 3.04
CA VAL A 276 2.57 10.58 2.86
C VAL A 276 2.78 11.58 1.73
N GLU A 277 3.95 12.17 1.70
CA GLU A 277 4.38 13.11 0.65
C GLU A 277 5.83 12.84 0.30
N ILE A 278 6.16 12.74 -0.99
CA ILE A 278 7.55 12.62 -1.45
C ILE A 278 8.23 13.98 -1.27
N LYS A 279 9.31 14.02 -0.51
CA LYS A 279 10.10 15.24 -0.30
C LYS A 279 10.66 15.79 -1.62
N PRO A 280 10.99 17.09 -1.67
CA PRO A 280 11.65 17.72 -2.81
C PRO A 280 12.96 17.06 -3.20
#